data_307184278d20cfed7c56480e37f0a0e3
#
_entry.id   307184278d20cfed7c56480e37f0a0e3
#
_cell.length_a   1.000
_cell.length_b   1.000
_cell.length_c   1.000
_cell.angle_alpha   90.00
_cell.angle_beta   90.00
_cell.angle_gamma   90.00
#
_symmetry.space_group_name_H-M   'P 1'
#
loop_
_entity.id
_entity.type
_entity.pdbx_description
1 polymer ?
#
loop_
_entity_poly.entity_id
_entity_poly.type
_entity_poly.pdbx_seq_one_letter_code
_entity_poly.pdbx_strand_id
1 'polypeptide(L)'
;MEVNSNKRSACRISGLKYPSSDNVKNRTSTIARAMACTLTHRIPCSPEDEKKWVDILCPEGKELKCAYCGAKATHLDHLHPLIKGVLPTGYGTEPGNLVPCCKDCNQNKGNMDWKDFMDSKFCKHVDNNKESRIKAIRNLLDSFKPIKINWDANKEFLDDWKEAYHNCVEALQNAQKVLEEYKARNII
;
A
#
# COMPACT_ATOMS: atom_id res chain seq x y z
N MET A 1 -42.33 -17.45 43.85
CA MET A 1 -42.25 -17.44 42.38
C MET A 1 -40.91 -16.83 41.98
N GLU A 2 -39.95 -17.70 41.73
CA GLU A 2 -38.62 -17.27 41.31
C GLU A 2 -38.64 -16.95 39.82
N VAL A 3 -38.29 -15.71 39.47
CA VAL A 3 -38.15 -15.28 38.08
C VAL A 3 -36.84 -15.83 37.56
N ASN A 4 -36.93 -16.86 36.75
CA ASN A 4 -35.82 -17.51 36.07
C ASN A 4 -35.20 -16.52 35.08
N SER A 5 -34.10 -15.83 35.46
CA SER A 5 -33.35 -14.96 34.60
C SER A 5 -32.62 -15.80 33.53
N ASN A 6 -33.24 -15.88 32.39
CA ASN A 6 -32.70 -16.52 31.20
C ASN A 6 -31.37 -15.84 30.80
N LYS A 7 -30.26 -16.37 31.31
CA LYS A 7 -28.91 -15.98 30.87
C LYS A 7 -28.78 -16.36 29.42
N ARG A 8 -29.09 -15.43 28.50
CA ARG A 8 -28.68 -15.55 27.12
C ARG A 8 -27.15 -15.72 27.12
N SER A 9 -26.71 -16.90 26.74
CA SER A 9 -25.31 -17.20 26.49
C SER A 9 -24.81 -16.14 25.49
N ALA A 10 -24.02 -15.20 25.96
CA ALA A 10 -23.40 -14.19 25.09
C ALA A 10 -22.57 -14.97 24.11
N CYS A 11 -22.91 -14.88 22.83
CA CYS A 11 -22.16 -15.45 21.73
C CYS A 11 -20.77 -14.85 21.80
N ARG A 12 -19.79 -15.63 22.27
CA ARG A 12 -18.40 -15.17 22.37
C ARG A 12 -17.82 -15.20 20.96
N ILE A 13 -17.70 -14.04 20.34
CA ILE A 13 -16.91 -13.83 19.12
C ILE A 13 -15.41 -13.73 19.48
N SER A 14 -14.96 -14.57 20.42
CA SER A 14 -13.57 -14.65 20.81
C SER A 14 -12.73 -15.09 19.61
N GLY A 15 -11.81 -14.23 19.18
CA GLY A 15 -10.95 -14.44 18.00
C GLY A 15 -11.27 -13.51 16.82
N LEU A 16 -12.42 -12.85 16.81
CA LEU A 16 -12.69 -11.78 15.85
C LEU A 16 -12.20 -10.45 16.41
N LYS A 17 -11.44 -9.71 15.61
CA LYS A 17 -11.04 -8.36 15.98
C LYS A 17 -12.22 -7.43 15.78
N TYR A 18 -12.62 -6.73 16.81
CA TYR A 18 -13.54 -5.60 16.67
C TYR A 18 -12.95 -4.62 15.65
N PRO A 19 -13.78 -4.03 14.76
CA PRO A 19 -13.33 -2.93 13.94
C PRO A 19 -12.76 -1.86 14.88
N SER A 20 -11.53 -1.40 14.61
CA SER A 20 -10.99 -0.26 15.33
C SER A 20 -11.91 0.94 15.12
N SER A 21 -12.17 1.70 16.17
CA SER A 21 -12.84 2.99 16.03
C SER A 21 -12.02 3.84 15.07
N ASP A 22 -12.54 4.07 13.88
CA ASP A 22 -11.86 4.87 12.88
C ASP A 22 -11.80 6.33 13.36
N ASN A 23 -10.58 6.81 13.45
CA ASN A 23 -10.31 8.18 13.85
C ASN A 23 -10.03 8.99 12.59
N VAL A 24 -10.79 10.06 12.37
CA VAL A 24 -10.66 10.91 11.16
C VAL A 24 -9.26 11.47 11.02
N LYS A 25 -8.63 11.90 12.12
CA LYS A 25 -7.27 12.46 12.13
C LYS A 25 -6.17 11.48 11.66
N ASN A 26 -6.44 10.16 11.69
CA ASN A 26 -5.46 9.14 11.31
C ASN A 26 -5.47 8.82 9.79
N ARG A 27 -6.24 9.57 8.98
CA ARG A 27 -6.35 9.36 7.52
C ARG A 27 -5.27 10.07 6.70
N THR A 28 -4.21 10.55 7.34
CA THR A 28 -3.11 11.29 6.70
C THR A 28 -2.44 10.52 5.56
N SER A 29 -2.16 9.23 5.75
CA SER A 29 -1.57 8.38 4.71
C SER A 29 -2.52 8.16 3.52
N THR A 30 -3.82 8.09 3.77
CA THR A 30 -4.84 7.97 2.72
C THR A 30 -4.88 9.23 1.87
N ILE A 31 -4.80 10.41 2.48
CA ILE A 31 -4.74 11.69 1.76
C ILE A 31 -3.48 11.80 0.94
N ALA A 32 -2.30 11.56 1.54
CA ALA A 32 -1.04 11.60 0.82
C ALA A 32 -1.06 10.66 -0.41
N ARG A 33 -1.62 9.45 -0.26
CA ARG A 33 -1.78 8.51 -1.36
C ARG A 33 -2.77 9.01 -2.41
N ALA A 34 -3.92 9.54 -2.03
CA ALA A 34 -4.90 10.07 -2.97
C ALA A 34 -4.32 11.21 -3.80
N MET A 35 -3.62 12.15 -3.15
CA MET A 35 -2.92 13.24 -3.83
C MET A 35 -1.86 12.69 -4.80
N ALA A 36 -1.02 11.75 -4.37
CA ALA A 36 -0.01 11.15 -5.25
C ALA A 36 -0.62 10.43 -6.44
N CYS A 37 -1.71 9.69 -6.25
CA CYS A 37 -2.39 8.97 -7.33
C CYS A 37 -3.01 9.90 -8.40
N THR A 38 -3.31 11.15 -8.08
CA THR A 38 -3.78 12.14 -9.06
C THR A 38 -2.66 12.70 -9.94
N LEU A 39 -1.43 12.71 -9.45
CA LEU A 39 -0.28 13.26 -10.16
C LEU A 39 0.59 12.21 -10.84
N THR A 40 0.60 10.98 -10.32
CA THR A 40 1.43 9.93 -10.89
C THR A 40 0.84 9.43 -12.21
N HIS A 41 1.69 9.30 -13.20
CA HIS A 41 1.29 8.72 -14.48
C HIS A 41 0.78 7.28 -14.31
N ARG A 42 -0.15 6.91 -15.17
CA ARG A 42 -0.67 5.53 -15.28
C ARG A 42 -0.53 5.08 -16.71
N ILE A 43 0.34 4.11 -16.93
CA ILE A 43 0.54 3.47 -18.23
C ILE A 43 -0.12 2.10 -18.15
N PRO A 44 -1.20 1.86 -18.93
CA PRO A 44 -1.83 0.55 -18.97
C PRO A 44 -0.87 -0.48 -19.58
N CYS A 45 -0.98 -1.72 -19.12
CA CYS A 45 -0.22 -2.84 -19.68
C CYS A 45 -0.80 -3.19 -21.05
N SER A 46 0.03 -3.13 -22.10
CA SER A 46 -0.36 -3.67 -23.42
C SER A 46 -0.30 -5.21 -23.40
N PRO A 47 -0.93 -5.92 -24.36
CA PRO A 47 -0.80 -7.37 -24.47
C PRO A 47 0.65 -7.84 -24.62
N GLU A 48 1.49 -7.08 -25.31
CA GLU A 48 2.92 -7.32 -25.47
C GLU A 48 3.67 -7.13 -24.16
N ASP A 49 3.33 -6.08 -23.41
CA ASP A 49 3.89 -5.83 -22.08
C ASP A 49 3.48 -6.93 -21.11
N GLU A 50 2.22 -7.33 -21.14
CA GLU A 50 1.71 -8.42 -20.29
C GLU A 50 2.47 -9.71 -20.52
N LYS A 51 2.65 -10.08 -21.79
CA LYS A 51 3.44 -11.28 -22.16
C LYS A 51 4.86 -11.17 -21.64
N LYS A 52 5.55 -10.09 -21.93
CA LYS A 52 6.92 -9.85 -21.48
C LYS A 52 7.03 -9.87 -19.95
N TRP A 53 6.06 -9.27 -19.26
CA TRP A 53 5.98 -9.23 -17.81
C TRP A 53 5.82 -10.64 -17.21
N VAL A 54 4.92 -11.46 -17.79
CA VAL A 54 4.70 -12.86 -17.37
C VAL A 54 5.94 -13.70 -17.64
N ASP A 55 6.58 -13.58 -18.81
CA ASP A 55 7.80 -14.31 -19.16
C ASP A 55 8.95 -14.06 -18.18
N ILE A 56 9.06 -12.83 -17.65
CA ILE A 56 10.09 -12.47 -16.66
C ILE A 56 9.75 -12.99 -15.25
N LEU A 57 8.50 -12.85 -14.83
CA LEU A 57 8.09 -13.11 -13.44
C LEU A 57 7.54 -14.53 -13.23
N CYS A 58 7.15 -15.21 -14.31
CA CYS A 58 6.58 -16.56 -14.28
C CYS A 58 7.10 -17.44 -15.45
N PRO A 59 8.43 -17.59 -15.62
CA PRO A 59 9.03 -18.24 -16.80
C PRO A 59 8.59 -19.71 -17.00
N GLU A 60 8.09 -20.36 -15.97
CA GLU A 60 7.62 -21.74 -16.03
C GLU A 60 6.14 -21.87 -16.43
N GLY A 61 5.45 -20.76 -16.73
CA GLY A 61 4.04 -20.76 -17.13
C GLY A 61 3.06 -21.28 -16.08
N LYS A 62 3.51 -21.35 -14.81
CA LYS A 62 2.73 -21.81 -13.66
C LYS A 62 2.00 -20.65 -12.99
N GLU A 63 1.42 -20.91 -11.83
CA GLU A 63 0.75 -19.90 -11.02
C GLU A 63 1.70 -18.77 -10.62
N LEU A 64 1.23 -17.51 -10.73
CA LEU A 64 1.99 -16.33 -10.31
C LEU A 64 2.29 -16.38 -8.82
N LYS A 65 3.54 -16.27 -8.48
CA LYS A 65 4.03 -16.21 -7.11
C LYS A 65 4.35 -14.77 -6.70
N CYS A 66 4.27 -14.52 -5.41
CA CYS A 66 4.71 -13.26 -4.82
C CYS A 66 6.17 -12.98 -5.16
N ALA A 67 6.44 -11.88 -5.85
CA ALA A 67 7.79 -11.51 -6.25
C ALA A 67 8.72 -11.27 -5.06
N TYR A 68 8.17 -11.02 -3.87
CA TYR A 68 8.97 -10.79 -2.67
C TYR A 68 9.26 -12.08 -1.89
N CYS A 69 8.24 -12.83 -1.50
CA CYS A 69 8.42 -13.97 -0.58
C CYS A 69 8.25 -15.35 -1.23
N GLY A 70 7.69 -15.45 -2.44
CA GLY A 70 7.45 -16.72 -3.13
C GLY A 70 6.10 -17.39 -2.82
N ALA A 71 5.30 -16.86 -1.91
CA ALA A 71 3.94 -17.36 -1.64
C ALA A 71 3.00 -17.10 -2.84
N LYS A 72 1.77 -17.64 -2.81
CA LYS A 72 0.76 -17.35 -3.83
C LYS A 72 0.48 -15.84 -3.92
N ALA A 73 0.53 -15.29 -5.13
CA ALA A 73 0.19 -13.90 -5.38
C ALA A 73 -1.32 -13.69 -5.42
N THR A 74 -1.79 -12.58 -4.87
CA THR A 74 -3.21 -12.19 -4.84
C THR A 74 -3.44 -10.72 -5.17
N HIS A 75 -2.38 -9.93 -5.27
CA HIS A 75 -2.40 -8.49 -5.49
C HIS A 75 -1.27 -8.08 -6.44
N LEU A 76 -1.35 -6.84 -6.92
CA LEU A 76 -0.22 -6.13 -7.52
C LEU A 76 0.28 -5.08 -6.52
N ASP A 77 1.59 -4.90 -6.45
CA ASP A 77 2.23 -3.89 -5.62
C ASP A 77 3.25 -3.10 -6.44
N HIS A 78 3.51 -1.86 -6.03
CA HIS A 78 4.52 -1.02 -6.65
C HIS A 78 5.91 -1.35 -6.08
N LEU A 79 6.87 -1.66 -6.95
CA LEU A 79 8.28 -1.86 -6.56
C LEU A 79 8.84 -0.63 -5.87
N HIS A 80 8.81 0.50 -6.55
CA HIS A 80 9.10 1.81 -6.00
C HIS A 80 7.79 2.44 -5.52
N PRO A 81 7.70 2.86 -4.26
CA PRO A 81 6.47 3.43 -3.72
C PRO A 81 6.09 4.72 -4.44
N LEU A 82 4.79 5.01 -4.54
CA LEU A 82 4.30 6.27 -5.13
C LEU A 82 4.56 7.48 -4.24
N ILE A 83 4.64 7.26 -2.92
CA ILE A 83 4.91 8.28 -1.92
C ILE A 83 6.00 7.82 -0.96
N LYS A 84 6.81 8.77 -0.47
CA LYS A 84 7.75 8.58 0.64
C LYS A 84 7.51 9.69 1.67
N GLY A 85 7.11 9.30 2.86
CA GLY A 85 6.53 10.27 3.81
C GLY A 85 5.24 10.84 3.25
N VAL A 86 5.23 12.13 2.95
CA VAL A 86 4.08 12.84 2.37
C VAL A 86 4.33 13.27 0.91
N LEU A 87 5.54 13.07 0.38
CA LEU A 87 5.94 13.54 -0.93
C LEU A 87 5.80 12.47 -2.00
N PRO A 88 5.44 12.84 -3.24
CA PRO A 88 5.47 11.94 -4.39
C PRO A 88 6.91 11.54 -4.71
N THR A 89 7.14 10.28 -5.08
CA THR A 89 8.47 9.77 -5.42
C THR A 89 8.85 10.01 -6.88
N GLY A 90 7.87 10.33 -7.71
CA GLY A 90 8.03 10.45 -9.16
C GLY A 90 7.76 9.17 -9.94
N TYR A 91 7.66 8.02 -9.27
CA TYR A 91 7.24 6.77 -9.90
C TYR A 91 5.73 6.69 -10.07
N GLY A 92 5.29 6.00 -11.12
CA GLY A 92 3.88 5.84 -11.45
C GLY A 92 3.39 4.38 -11.39
N THR A 93 2.15 4.19 -11.84
CA THR A 93 1.53 2.89 -12.02
C THR A 93 1.73 2.45 -13.47
N GLU A 94 2.69 1.58 -13.69
CA GLU A 94 3.11 1.09 -15.00
C GLU A 94 3.69 -0.33 -14.90
N PRO A 95 3.76 -1.11 -16.00
CA PRO A 95 4.23 -2.49 -15.96
C PRO A 95 5.61 -2.67 -15.31
N GLY A 96 6.54 -1.72 -15.53
CA GLY A 96 7.88 -1.76 -14.96
C GLY A 96 7.95 -1.49 -13.46
N ASN A 97 6.91 -0.92 -12.88
CA ASN A 97 6.82 -0.62 -11.44
C ASN A 97 5.83 -1.52 -10.70
N LEU A 98 5.22 -2.51 -11.36
CA LEU A 98 4.26 -3.43 -10.75
C LEU A 98 4.80 -4.84 -10.68
N VAL A 99 4.51 -5.53 -9.58
CA VAL A 99 4.81 -6.96 -9.39
C VAL A 99 3.67 -7.69 -8.71
N PRO A 100 3.49 -9.01 -8.98
CA PRO A 100 2.57 -9.83 -8.22
C PRO A 100 3.07 -9.98 -6.79
N CYS A 101 2.18 -9.85 -5.83
CA CYS A 101 2.50 -10.02 -4.41
C CYS A 101 1.38 -10.69 -3.63
N CYS A 102 1.72 -11.28 -2.48
CA CYS A 102 0.72 -11.74 -1.52
C CYS A 102 0.23 -10.57 -0.65
N LYS A 103 -0.92 -10.75 -0.02
CA LYS A 103 -1.52 -9.73 0.86
C LYS A 103 -0.58 -9.26 1.96
N ASP A 104 0.12 -10.21 2.61
CA ASP A 104 1.00 -9.90 3.74
C ASP A 104 2.21 -9.05 3.30
N CYS A 105 2.84 -9.41 2.17
CA CYS A 105 3.93 -8.60 1.63
C CYS A 105 3.47 -7.21 1.22
N ASN A 106 2.31 -7.09 0.56
CA ASN A 106 1.74 -5.80 0.18
C ASN A 106 1.50 -4.90 1.40
N GLN A 107 0.93 -5.46 2.47
CA GLN A 107 0.67 -4.71 3.70
C GLN A 107 1.96 -4.35 4.45
N ASN A 108 2.89 -5.30 4.57
CA ASN A 108 4.12 -5.12 5.34
C ASN A 108 5.13 -4.20 4.63
N LYS A 109 5.16 -4.22 3.30
CA LYS A 109 6.03 -3.35 2.51
C LYS A 109 5.58 -1.89 2.62
N GLY A 110 4.29 -1.61 2.49
CA GLY A 110 3.78 -0.25 2.55
C GLY A 110 4.55 0.68 1.59
N ASN A 111 5.18 1.72 2.14
CA ASN A 111 5.95 2.71 1.37
C ASN A 111 7.47 2.43 1.31
N MET A 112 7.91 1.23 1.67
CA MET A 112 9.32 0.84 1.50
C MET A 112 9.63 0.58 0.02
N ASP A 113 10.87 0.87 -0.39
CA ASP A 113 11.39 0.38 -1.66
C ASP A 113 11.47 -1.15 -1.64
N TRP A 114 11.33 -1.79 -2.80
CA TRP A 114 11.30 -3.24 -2.91
C TRP A 114 12.56 -3.92 -2.35
N LYS A 115 13.73 -3.30 -2.57
CA LYS A 115 15.00 -3.84 -2.12
C LYS A 115 15.11 -3.80 -0.60
N ASP A 116 14.81 -2.64 -0.01
CA ASP A 116 14.81 -2.46 1.45
C ASP A 116 13.82 -3.43 2.12
N PHE A 117 12.65 -3.62 1.49
CA PHE A 117 11.66 -4.56 1.99
C PHE A 117 12.14 -6.01 1.93
N MET A 118 12.73 -6.46 0.81
CA MET A 118 13.20 -7.83 0.68
C MET A 118 14.34 -8.17 1.64
N ASP A 119 15.12 -7.20 2.05
CA ASP A 119 16.20 -7.35 3.04
C ASP A 119 15.72 -7.17 4.48
N SER A 120 14.47 -6.75 4.68
CA SER A 120 13.91 -6.52 5.99
C SER A 120 13.40 -7.82 6.65
N LYS A 121 13.29 -7.81 7.99
CA LYS A 121 12.64 -8.87 8.76
C LYS A 121 11.13 -9.04 8.49
N PHE A 122 10.52 -8.09 7.79
CA PHE A 122 9.09 -8.10 7.46
C PHE A 122 8.77 -8.94 6.22
N CYS A 123 9.76 -9.19 5.36
CA CYS A 123 9.63 -10.07 4.20
C CYS A 123 9.95 -11.52 4.62
N LYS A 124 8.91 -12.31 4.90
CA LYS A 124 9.05 -13.71 5.30
C LYS A 124 9.14 -14.59 4.05
N HIS A 125 10.36 -14.91 3.62
CA HIS A 125 10.60 -15.83 2.51
C HIS A 125 10.07 -17.23 2.84
N VAL A 126 9.25 -17.80 1.96
CA VAL A 126 8.67 -19.15 2.15
C VAL A 126 9.56 -20.25 1.57
N ASP A 127 10.57 -19.88 0.81
CA ASP A 127 11.54 -20.77 0.18
C ASP A 127 12.93 -20.13 0.08
N ASN A 128 13.92 -20.88 -0.39
CA ASN A 128 15.31 -20.45 -0.53
C ASN A 128 15.58 -19.71 -1.88
N ASN A 129 14.54 -19.26 -2.58
CA ASN A 129 14.69 -18.67 -3.93
C ASN A 129 14.75 -17.14 -3.92
N LYS A 130 15.16 -16.50 -2.82
CA LYS A 130 15.25 -15.03 -2.69
C LYS A 130 16.08 -14.42 -3.81
N GLU A 131 17.25 -14.96 -4.09
CA GLU A 131 18.17 -14.42 -5.12
C GLU A 131 17.58 -14.50 -6.53
N SER A 132 16.88 -15.60 -6.86
CA SER A 132 16.18 -15.72 -8.14
C SER A 132 15.09 -14.68 -8.31
N ARG A 133 14.35 -14.36 -7.23
CA ARG A 133 13.33 -13.30 -7.25
C ARG A 133 13.94 -11.92 -7.39
N ILE A 134 15.04 -11.63 -6.69
CA ILE A 134 15.79 -10.39 -6.86
C ILE A 134 16.25 -10.24 -8.33
N LYS A 135 16.77 -11.30 -8.93
CA LYS A 135 17.18 -11.31 -10.34
C LYS A 135 15.99 -11.03 -11.26
N ALA A 136 14.84 -11.67 -11.03
CA ALA A 136 13.64 -11.44 -11.84
C ALA A 136 13.14 -9.99 -11.73
N ILE A 137 13.14 -9.41 -10.54
CA ILE A 137 12.77 -7.98 -10.35
C ILE A 137 13.76 -7.06 -11.08
N ARG A 138 15.06 -7.32 -11.02
CA ARG A 138 16.06 -6.53 -11.75
C ARG A 138 15.84 -6.65 -13.26
N ASN A 139 15.62 -7.84 -13.77
CA ASN A 139 15.32 -8.06 -15.19
C ASN A 139 14.05 -7.30 -15.62
N LEU A 140 13.04 -7.23 -14.76
CA LEU A 140 11.83 -6.45 -15.01
C LEU A 140 12.16 -4.97 -15.12
N LEU A 141 12.89 -4.42 -14.14
CA LEU A 141 13.30 -3.01 -14.12
C LEU A 141 14.15 -2.64 -15.34
N ASP A 142 15.11 -3.49 -15.71
CA ASP A 142 15.98 -3.28 -16.86
C ASP A 142 15.20 -3.35 -18.20
N SER A 143 14.17 -4.19 -18.25
CA SER A 143 13.37 -4.42 -19.44
C SER A 143 12.35 -3.32 -19.71
N PHE A 144 11.74 -2.77 -18.67
CA PHE A 144 10.68 -1.77 -18.77
C PHE A 144 11.16 -0.35 -18.46
N LYS A 145 12.25 -0.20 -17.69
CA LYS A 145 12.85 1.10 -17.33
C LYS A 145 11.78 2.08 -16.82
N PRO A 146 11.18 1.82 -15.65
CA PRO A 146 10.06 2.62 -15.17
C PRO A 146 10.41 4.10 -15.12
N ILE A 147 9.45 4.94 -15.51
CA ILE A 147 9.62 6.37 -15.59
C ILE A 147 9.67 6.95 -14.17
N LYS A 148 10.69 7.76 -13.91
CA LYS A 148 10.77 8.54 -12.69
C LYS A 148 10.74 10.03 -13.01
N ILE A 149 9.66 10.71 -12.63
CA ILE A 149 9.56 12.17 -12.74
C ILE A 149 10.46 12.79 -11.66
N ASN A 150 11.34 13.70 -12.06
CA ASN A 150 12.18 14.43 -11.11
C ASN A 150 11.42 15.63 -10.54
N TRP A 151 10.77 15.43 -9.40
CA TRP A 151 10.09 16.50 -8.68
C TRP A 151 11.05 17.48 -8.00
N ASP A 152 12.28 17.05 -7.67
CA ASP A 152 13.27 17.89 -7.00
C ASP A 152 13.70 19.09 -7.86
N ALA A 153 13.51 18.99 -9.18
CA ALA A 153 13.74 20.10 -10.11
C ALA A 153 12.65 21.19 -10.05
N ASN A 154 11.52 20.92 -9.40
CA ASN A 154 10.39 21.85 -9.25
C ASN A 154 10.06 22.08 -7.78
N LYS A 155 10.87 22.92 -7.13
CA LYS A 155 10.75 23.21 -5.71
C LYS A 155 9.41 23.89 -5.36
N GLU A 156 8.95 24.81 -6.19
CA GLU A 156 7.68 25.51 -6.01
C GLU A 156 6.51 24.51 -5.95
N PHE A 157 6.45 23.56 -6.88
CA PHE A 157 5.47 22.49 -6.86
C PHE A 157 5.51 21.66 -5.58
N LEU A 158 6.72 21.33 -5.08
CA LEU A 158 6.85 20.54 -3.85
C LEU A 158 6.40 21.33 -2.61
N ASP A 159 6.58 22.64 -2.61
CA ASP A 159 6.14 23.49 -1.51
C ASP A 159 4.61 23.66 -1.54
N ASP A 160 4.02 23.92 -2.71
CA ASP A 160 2.56 23.94 -2.90
C ASP A 160 1.91 22.60 -2.52
N TRP A 161 2.55 21.49 -2.89
CA TRP A 161 2.12 20.15 -2.50
C TRP A 161 2.07 19.98 -0.99
N LYS A 162 3.14 20.38 -0.29
CA LYS A 162 3.20 20.28 1.19
C LYS A 162 2.13 21.12 1.83
N GLU A 163 1.92 22.34 1.33
CA GLU A 163 0.89 23.25 1.83
C GLU A 163 -0.50 22.62 1.64
N ALA A 164 -0.84 22.15 0.44
CA ALA A 164 -2.11 21.49 0.17
C ALA A 164 -2.33 20.26 1.07
N TYR A 165 -1.27 19.45 1.28
CA TYR A 165 -1.34 18.32 2.20
C TYR A 165 -1.61 18.75 3.65
N HIS A 166 -0.90 19.76 4.15
CA HIS A 166 -1.10 20.28 5.51
C HIS A 166 -2.51 20.82 5.72
N ASN A 167 -3.05 21.56 4.76
CA ASN A 167 -4.41 22.07 4.80
C ASN A 167 -5.45 20.94 4.92
N CYS A 168 -5.27 19.85 4.16
CA CYS A 168 -6.13 18.67 4.29
C CYS A 168 -6.01 18.02 5.68
N VAL A 169 -4.81 17.89 6.22
CA VAL A 169 -4.58 17.29 7.56
C VAL A 169 -5.20 18.17 8.66
N GLU A 170 -5.05 19.48 8.57
CA GLU A 170 -5.67 20.42 9.51
C GLU A 170 -7.20 20.32 9.49
N ALA A 171 -7.80 20.27 8.29
CA ALA A 171 -9.24 20.06 8.16
C ALA A 171 -9.72 18.75 8.83
N LEU A 172 -8.95 17.65 8.69
CA LEU A 172 -9.25 16.40 9.39
C LEU A 172 -9.13 16.50 10.91
N GLN A 173 -8.12 17.22 11.40
CA GLN A 173 -7.95 17.44 12.84
C GLN A 173 -9.10 18.28 13.42
N ASN A 174 -9.53 19.30 12.70
CA ASN A 174 -10.66 20.13 13.08
C ASN A 174 -11.97 19.33 13.09
N ALA A 175 -12.21 18.51 12.07
CA ALA A 175 -13.35 17.59 12.04
C ALA A 175 -13.34 16.62 13.25
N GLN A 176 -12.16 16.08 13.60
CA GLN A 176 -12.02 15.20 14.76
C GLN A 176 -12.39 15.91 16.07
N LYS A 177 -11.93 17.16 16.28
CA LYS A 177 -12.29 17.95 17.48
C LYS A 177 -13.79 18.12 17.61
N VAL A 178 -14.46 18.50 16.53
CA VAL A 178 -15.91 18.65 16.51
C VAL A 178 -16.61 17.34 16.95
N LEU A 179 -16.19 16.19 16.39
CA LEU A 179 -16.76 14.89 16.76
C LEU A 179 -16.51 14.54 18.24
N GLU A 180 -15.34 14.84 18.76
CA GLU A 180 -14.98 14.61 20.17
C GLU A 180 -15.82 15.49 21.11
N GLU A 181 -16.09 16.74 20.74
CA GLU A 181 -16.97 17.64 21.50
C GLU A 181 -18.41 17.13 21.57
N TYR A 182 -18.96 16.63 20.44
CA TYR A 182 -20.30 16.05 20.42
C TYR A 182 -20.40 14.76 21.24
N LYS A 183 -19.38 13.92 21.21
CA LYS A 183 -19.29 12.73 22.08
C LYS A 183 -19.27 13.12 23.57
N ALA A 184 -18.48 14.14 23.93
CA ALA A 184 -18.39 14.61 25.32
C ALA A 184 -19.72 15.16 25.85
N ARG A 185 -20.60 15.65 24.97
CA ARG A 185 -21.94 16.12 25.30
C ARG A 185 -23.00 15.01 25.35
N ASN A 186 -22.61 13.73 25.14
CA ASN A 186 -23.52 12.56 25.06
C ASN A 186 -24.65 12.72 24.03
N ILE A 187 -24.37 13.39 22.91
CA ILE A 187 -25.34 13.64 21.84
C ILE A 187 -25.35 12.47 20.83
N ILE A 188 -24.24 11.69 20.79
CA ILE A 188 -24.05 10.51 19.93
C ILE A 188 -23.41 9.36 20.71
#